data_37dfbeea9bfb642a77daa76950302069
#
_entry.id   37dfbeea9bfb642a77daa76950302069
#
_cell.length_a   1.000
_cell.length_b   1.000
_cell.length_c   1.000
_cell.angle_alpha   90.00
_cell.angle_beta   90.00
_cell.angle_gamma   90.00
#
_symmetry.space_group_name_H-M   'P 1'
#
loop_
_entity.id
_entity.type
_entity.pdbx_description
1 polymer ?
#
loop_
_entity_poly.entity_id
_entity_poly.type
_entity_poly.pdbx_seq_one_letter_code
_entity_poly.pdbx_strand_id
1 'polypeptide(L)'
;MLLRNCAKLTIVTLALLVCFTALAIVSAHAQQAPVYRVDPFWPKPLPNKWSMQQVVDIYVDKNDHVWILNRPDDARPDELDAMTTPARAECCVLGPEVIEFDQEGNVLRSWGGKDYAPGWPGRLQTLGVDRDLNIYLSGTMPGDGIIKFNQDGKFLWDFGHRGPKVPASQVKQDNQQTETFPPGIGAFDFDEDAREIYVADGFLNKRVLVYDMDTGAFKRGWGGHGIPLSEIDNDPTPPYDPSGPPPDQKQFAPIVHCVHPSRDGLVYVCERGSDRIQVFTKEGKFVKQFWVHASSQARGPHCGGPWSMTDPPCGTVTNLALSTDPQQKYILVADPTNNMVWILNRNDGTVVGSFGGNGRYAGQLHWIDAIAMDSKGNIYTGEVEDGKRIQKFVPASGSQRSAR
;
A
#
# COMPACT_ATOMS: atom_id res chain seq x y z
N MET A 1 23.71 70.92 8.10
CA MET A 1 24.21 69.61 7.57
C MET A 1 23.85 68.44 8.49
N LEU A 2 23.65 68.59 9.80
CA LEU A 2 23.31 67.54 10.75
C LEU A 2 21.88 66.97 10.61
N LEU A 3 20.89 67.80 10.29
CA LEU A 3 19.47 67.35 10.19
C LEU A 3 19.15 66.41 8.98
N ARG A 4 19.95 66.48 7.91
CA ARG A 4 19.76 65.62 6.74
C ARG A 4 20.26 64.17 6.94
N ASN A 5 21.19 63.97 7.87
CA ASN A 5 21.75 62.65 8.15
C ASN A 5 20.89 61.83 9.12
N CYS A 6 20.17 62.48 10.05
CA CYS A 6 19.24 61.81 10.96
C CYS A 6 18.02 61.19 10.21
N ALA A 7 17.46 61.92 9.23
CA ALA A 7 16.31 61.41 8.46
C ALA A 7 16.66 60.19 7.59
N LYS A 8 17.87 60.11 7.05
CA LYS A 8 18.34 58.94 6.27
C LYS A 8 18.60 57.71 7.15
N LEU A 9 19.09 57.91 8.37
CA LEU A 9 19.35 56.83 9.30
C LEU A 9 18.05 56.22 9.82
N THR A 10 17.01 57.04 10.07
CA THR A 10 15.70 56.56 10.53
C THR A 10 14.94 55.79 9.47
N ILE A 11 15.06 56.16 8.17
CA ILE A 11 14.42 55.44 7.05
C ILE A 11 15.08 54.08 6.81
N VAL A 12 16.42 53.99 6.93
CA VAL A 12 17.14 52.72 6.76
C VAL A 12 16.85 51.75 7.89
N THR A 13 16.74 52.22 9.15
CA THR A 13 16.36 51.39 10.29
C THR A 13 14.91 50.90 10.20
N LEU A 14 13.98 51.74 9.73
CA LEU A 14 12.59 51.34 9.52
C LEU A 14 12.45 50.31 8.40
N ALA A 15 13.18 50.47 7.29
CA ALA A 15 13.18 49.52 6.19
C ALA A 15 13.78 48.15 6.56
N LEU A 16 14.85 48.15 7.38
CA LEU A 16 15.43 46.90 7.92
C LEU A 16 14.50 46.21 8.92
N LEU A 17 13.76 46.95 9.75
CA LEU A 17 12.79 46.37 10.68
C LEU A 17 11.60 45.71 9.93
N VAL A 18 11.10 46.35 8.87
CA VAL A 18 10.01 45.83 8.05
C VAL A 18 10.45 44.59 7.26
N CYS A 19 11.70 44.54 6.74
CA CYS A 19 12.25 43.35 6.10
C CYS A 19 12.42 42.19 7.07
N PHE A 20 12.87 42.45 8.32
CA PHE A 20 13.01 41.39 9.35
C PHE A 20 11.66 40.85 9.80
N THR A 21 10.63 41.70 9.93
CA THR A 21 9.28 41.22 10.27
C THR A 21 8.62 40.46 9.12
N ALA A 22 8.86 40.85 7.88
CA ALA A 22 8.39 40.10 6.70
C ALA A 22 9.06 38.71 6.55
N LEU A 23 10.37 38.59 6.82
CA LEU A 23 11.06 37.31 6.87
C LEU A 23 10.59 36.41 8.03
N ALA A 24 10.28 37.00 9.20
CA ALA A 24 9.78 36.24 10.36
C ALA A 24 8.36 35.68 10.13
N ILE A 25 7.52 36.36 9.33
CA ILE A 25 6.16 35.91 9.02
C ILE A 25 6.16 34.80 7.99
N VAL A 26 7.14 34.75 7.08
CA VAL A 26 7.26 33.64 6.10
C VAL A 26 7.75 32.35 6.76
N SER A 27 8.44 32.43 7.90
CA SER A 27 8.94 31.23 8.61
C SER A 27 7.92 30.55 9.53
N ALA A 28 6.70 31.06 9.67
CA ALA A 28 5.77 30.62 10.72
C ALA A 28 4.69 29.63 10.28
N HIS A 29 4.74 29.13 9.04
CA HIS A 29 3.82 28.08 8.58
C HIS A 29 4.57 26.83 8.15
N ALA A 30 5.40 26.29 9.03
CA ALA A 30 5.71 24.86 8.94
C ALA A 30 4.37 24.14 9.20
N GLN A 31 3.73 23.71 8.13
CA GLN A 31 2.48 22.97 8.22
C GLN A 31 2.71 21.75 9.11
N GLN A 32 2.07 21.75 10.26
CA GLN A 32 2.20 20.65 11.21
C GLN A 32 1.71 19.38 10.54
N ALA A 33 2.49 18.29 10.65
CA ALA A 33 2.10 16.99 10.11
C ALA A 33 0.71 16.59 10.61
N PRO A 34 -0.11 15.95 9.79
CA PRO A 34 -1.41 15.47 10.22
C PRO A 34 -1.24 14.47 11.36
N VAL A 35 -2.09 14.58 12.37
CA VAL A 35 -2.15 13.66 13.51
C VAL A 35 -3.42 12.83 13.38
N TYR A 36 -3.32 11.55 13.69
CA TYR A 36 -4.44 10.61 13.57
C TYR A 36 -4.77 9.98 14.92
N ARG A 37 -6.04 9.61 15.08
CA ARG A 37 -6.52 8.79 16.19
C ARG A 37 -7.39 7.66 15.64
N VAL A 38 -7.32 6.50 16.26
CA VAL A 38 -8.17 5.38 15.87
C VAL A 38 -9.64 5.68 16.18
N ASP A 39 -10.54 5.22 15.30
CA ASP A 39 -11.95 5.10 15.58
C ASP A 39 -12.22 3.65 16.06
N PRO A 40 -12.39 3.43 17.38
CA PRO A 40 -12.52 2.07 17.91
C PRO A 40 -13.89 1.45 17.64
N PHE A 41 -14.82 2.18 17.03
CA PHE A 41 -16.17 1.73 16.72
C PHE A 41 -16.38 1.43 15.24
N TRP A 42 -15.30 1.51 14.45
CA TRP A 42 -15.30 1.14 13.05
C TRP A 42 -14.39 -0.09 12.81
N PRO A 43 -14.83 -1.09 12.03
CA PRO A 43 -16.17 -1.26 11.47
C PRO A 43 -17.21 -1.63 12.53
N LYS A 44 -18.48 -1.65 12.16
CA LYS A 44 -19.53 -2.21 12.98
C LYS A 44 -19.36 -3.74 13.08
N PRO A 45 -19.95 -4.41 14.08
CA PRO A 45 -19.92 -5.85 14.17
C PRO A 45 -20.35 -6.49 12.85
N LEU A 46 -19.54 -7.46 12.39
CA LEU A 46 -19.82 -8.13 11.12
C LEU A 46 -21.11 -8.97 11.24
N PRO A 47 -21.94 -9.01 10.17
CA PRO A 47 -23.17 -9.81 10.17
C PRO A 47 -22.86 -11.31 10.16
N ASN A 48 -23.88 -12.14 10.36
CA ASN A 48 -23.83 -13.59 10.20
C ASN A 48 -22.72 -14.29 11.05
N LYS A 49 -22.28 -13.68 12.12
CA LYS A 49 -21.16 -14.16 12.95
C LYS A 49 -19.83 -14.30 12.17
N TRP A 50 -19.61 -13.50 11.15
CA TRP A 50 -18.37 -13.59 10.37
C TRP A 50 -17.15 -13.25 11.22
N SER A 51 -16.12 -14.08 11.07
CA SER A 51 -14.77 -13.84 11.52
C SER A 51 -13.93 -13.32 10.36
N MET A 52 -13.33 -12.16 10.52
CA MET A 52 -12.35 -11.64 9.58
C MET A 52 -11.07 -12.44 9.68
N GLN A 53 -10.47 -12.72 8.54
CA GLN A 53 -9.17 -13.34 8.45
C GLN A 53 -8.13 -12.32 7.96
N GLN A 54 -7.09 -12.74 7.27
CA GLN A 54 -6.06 -11.82 6.81
C GLN A 54 -6.62 -10.80 5.82
N VAL A 55 -6.53 -9.52 6.13
CA VAL A 55 -6.94 -8.43 5.24
C VAL A 55 -5.73 -7.95 4.46
N VAL A 56 -5.62 -8.40 3.23
CA VAL A 56 -4.43 -8.23 2.39
C VAL A 56 -4.45 -7.00 1.51
N ASP A 57 -5.63 -6.48 1.22
CA ASP A 57 -5.76 -5.23 0.48
C ASP A 57 -7.01 -4.45 0.88
N ILE A 58 -6.93 -3.14 0.70
CA ILE A 58 -8.02 -2.18 0.95
C ILE A 58 -8.04 -1.18 -0.19
N TYR A 59 -9.21 -0.90 -0.70
CA TYR A 59 -9.45 0.16 -1.67
C TYR A 59 -10.58 1.06 -1.21
N VAL A 60 -10.45 2.38 -1.39
CA VAL A 60 -11.53 3.34 -1.14
C VAL A 60 -12.02 3.84 -2.48
N ASP A 61 -13.30 3.62 -2.77
CA ASP A 61 -13.91 3.99 -4.04
C ASP A 61 -14.32 5.48 -4.10
N LYS A 62 -14.82 5.91 -5.24
CA LYS A 62 -15.26 7.30 -5.47
C LYS A 62 -16.41 7.78 -4.56
N ASN A 63 -17.11 6.86 -3.89
CA ASN A 63 -18.19 7.15 -2.94
C ASN A 63 -17.69 7.16 -1.50
N ASP A 64 -16.37 7.02 -1.28
CA ASP A 64 -15.75 6.79 0.02
C ASP A 64 -16.19 5.47 0.69
N HIS A 65 -16.65 4.49 -0.09
CA HIS A 65 -16.87 3.15 0.43
C HIS A 65 -15.55 2.40 0.50
N VAL A 66 -15.41 1.58 1.52
CA VAL A 66 -14.19 0.83 1.82
C VAL A 66 -14.36 -0.62 1.40
N TRP A 67 -13.63 -1.02 0.39
CA TRP A 67 -13.56 -2.39 -0.09
C TRP A 67 -12.35 -3.08 0.51
N ILE A 68 -12.54 -4.29 1.02
CA ILE A 68 -11.45 -5.10 1.56
C ILE A 68 -11.36 -6.44 0.85
N LEU A 69 -10.14 -6.95 0.82
CA LEU A 69 -9.85 -8.30 0.39
C LEU A 69 -9.43 -9.13 1.60
N ASN A 70 -10.32 -10.02 2.02
CA ASN A 70 -10.14 -10.96 3.12
C ASN A 70 -9.69 -12.32 2.58
N ARG A 71 -8.86 -13.06 3.34
CA ARG A 71 -8.40 -14.41 2.98
C ARG A 71 -8.91 -15.45 3.98
N PRO A 72 -10.14 -15.95 3.85
CA PRO A 72 -10.67 -16.99 4.72
C PRO A 72 -9.87 -18.30 4.65
N ASP A 73 -9.28 -18.63 3.52
CA ASP A 73 -8.48 -19.86 3.33
C ASP A 73 -7.17 -19.84 4.15
N ASP A 74 -6.73 -18.70 4.66
CA ASP A 74 -5.59 -18.59 5.56
C ASP A 74 -5.99 -18.75 7.05
N ALA A 75 -7.24 -19.16 7.35
CA ALA A 75 -7.68 -19.48 8.71
C ALA A 75 -6.94 -20.69 9.27
N ARG A 76 -6.53 -20.60 10.52
CA ARG A 76 -5.83 -21.70 11.20
C ARG A 76 -6.83 -22.71 11.75
N PRO A 77 -6.39 -23.98 11.98
CA PRO A 77 -7.28 -25.03 12.50
C PRO A 77 -7.97 -24.68 13.80
N ASP A 78 -7.35 -23.91 14.70
CA ASP A 78 -7.91 -23.47 15.97
C ASP A 78 -8.98 -22.38 15.83
N GLU A 79 -9.16 -21.81 14.65
CA GLU A 79 -10.19 -20.82 14.34
C GLU A 79 -11.44 -21.42 13.68
N LEU A 80 -11.41 -22.71 13.35
CA LEU A 80 -12.44 -23.38 12.55
C LEU A 80 -13.47 -24.17 13.34
N ASP A 81 -13.49 -24.08 14.66
CA ASP A 81 -14.31 -24.93 15.52
C ASP A 81 -15.83 -24.81 15.28
N ALA A 82 -16.30 -23.65 14.84
CA ALA A 82 -17.69 -23.47 14.43
C ALA A 82 -18.02 -24.07 13.05
N MET A 83 -17.01 -24.37 12.24
CA MET A 83 -17.16 -24.90 10.88
C MET A 83 -16.86 -26.41 10.78
N THR A 84 -16.52 -27.07 11.87
CA THR A 84 -16.34 -28.53 11.90
C THR A 84 -17.70 -29.25 11.83
N THR A 85 -17.67 -30.54 11.48
CA THR A 85 -18.89 -31.39 11.45
C THR A 85 -18.72 -32.59 12.38
N PRO A 86 -19.43 -32.65 13.52
CA PRO A 86 -20.31 -31.61 14.06
C PRO A 86 -19.52 -30.38 14.55
N ALA A 87 -20.18 -29.23 14.59
CA ALA A 87 -19.58 -28.00 15.10
C ALA A 87 -19.17 -28.15 16.58
N ARG A 88 -17.96 -27.69 16.92
CA ARG A 88 -17.42 -27.69 18.28
C ARG A 88 -17.62 -26.36 19.01
N ALA A 89 -17.97 -25.33 18.26
CA ALA A 89 -18.26 -24.00 18.79
C ALA A 89 -19.43 -23.37 18.04
N GLU A 90 -20.01 -22.31 18.61
CA GLU A 90 -21.12 -21.55 18.02
C GLU A 90 -20.72 -20.11 17.62
N CYS A 91 -19.46 -19.75 17.83
CA CYS A 91 -19.06 -18.35 17.81
C CYS A 91 -19.10 -17.72 16.42
N CYS A 92 -18.58 -18.41 15.41
CA CYS A 92 -18.11 -17.70 14.24
C CYS A 92 -17.99 -18.61 13.01
N VAL A 93 -18.20 -18.02 11.85
CA VAL A 93 -17.92 -18.62 10.55
C VAL A 93 -16.96 -17.69 9.79
N LEU A 94 -16.21 -18.23 8.84
CA LEU A 94 -15.33 -17.42 8.02
C LEU A 94 -16.15 -16.42 7.18
N GLY A 95 -15.71 -15.18 7.16
CA GLY A 95 -16.30 -14.15 6.31
C GLY A 95 -15.91 -14.35 4.84
N PRO A 96 -16.67 -13.77 3.89
CA PRO A 96 -16.37 -13.85 2.47
C PRO A 96 -15.09 -13.07 2.11
N GLU A 97 -14.56 -13.29 0.91
CA GLU A 97 -13.31 -12.70 0.46
C GLU A 97 -13.42 -11.21 0.18
N VAL A 98 -14.51 -10.77 -0.45
CA VAL A 98 -14.72 -9.35 -0.78
C VAL A 98 -15.84 -8.81 0.09
N ILE A 99 -15.56 -7.72 0.79
CA ILE A 99 -16.53 -7.03 1.65
C ILE A 99 -16.44 -5.53 1.39
N GLU A 100 -17.60 -4.89 1.17
CA GLU A 100 -17.76 -3.45 1.05
C GLU A 100 -18.38 -2.88 2.31
N PHE A 101 -17.79 -1.82 2.83
CA PHE A 101 -18.31 -1.06 3.96
C PHE A 101 -18.67 0.37 3.55
N ASP A 102 -19.72 0.92 4.18
CA ASP A 102 -19.94 2.36 4.16
C ASP A 102 -18.93 3.09 5.09
N GLN A 103 -19.00 4.43 5.08
CA GLN A 103 -18.12 5.25 5.93
C GLN A 103 -18.36 5.05 7.43
N GLU A 104 -19.57 4.63 7.82
CA GLU A 104 -19.99 4.33 9.18
C GLU A 104 -19.56 2.92 9.64
N GLY A 105 -19.10 2.07 8.70
CA GLY A 105 -18.61 0.72 8.95
C GLY A 105 -19.68 -0.36 8.87
N ASN A 106 -20.83 -0.07 8.27
CA ASN A 106 -21.83 -1.10 7.97
C ASN A 106 -21.42 -1.86 6.69
N VAL A 107 -21.65 -3.17 6.67
CA VAL A 107 -21.44 -3.98 5.48
C VAL A 107 -22.56 -3.68 4.47
N LEU A 108 -22.18 -3.24 3.28
CA LEU A 108 -23.09 -2.95 2.15
C LEU A 108 -23.21 -4.16 1.22
N ARG A 109 -22.09 -4.78 0.88
CA ARG A 109 -22.02 -5.94 -0.02
C ARG A 109 -20.94 -6.90 0.45
N SER A 110 -21.11 -8.14 0.06
CA SER A 110 -20.10 -9.17 0.29
C SER A 110 -20.30 -10.34 -0.67
N TRP A 111 -19.20 -10.87 -1.18
CA TRP A 111 -19.22 -12.00 -2.10
C TRP A 111 -17.82 -12.65 -2.17
N GLY A 112 -17.76 -13.76 -2.85
CA GLY A 112 -16.56 -14.57 -2.99
C GLY A 112 -16.78 -15.99 -2.49
N GLY A 113 -15.76 -16.78 -2.51
CA GLY A 113 -15.76 -18.19 -2.11
C GLY A 113 -14.90 -19.01 -3.04
N LYS A 114 -14.49 -20.18 -2.60
CA LYS A 114 -13.69 -21.10 -3.40
C LYS A 114 -14.38 -21.37 -4.73
N ASP A 115 -13.61 -21.24 -5.81
CA ASP A 115 -14.10 -21.45 -7.18
C ASP A 115 -15.30 -20.56 -7.59
N TYR A 116 -15.40 -19.36 -6.98
CA TYR A 116 -16.51 -18.43 -7.16
C TYR A 116 -16.77 -18.06 -8.63
N ALA A 117 -15.70 -17.94 -9.43
CA ALA A 117 -15.78 -17.58 -10.83
C ALA A 117 -14.67 -18.28 -11.64
N PRO A 118 -14.81 -18.37 -12.99
CA PRO A 118 -13.72 -18.81 -13.84
C PRO A 118 -12.44 -18.00 -13.58
N GLY A 119 -11.34 -18.71 -13.36
CA GLY A 119 -10.06 -18.06 -13.09
C GLY A 119 -9.94 -17.41 -11.72
N TRP A 120 -10.80 -17.74 -10.75
CA TRP A 120 -10.67 -17.28 -9.36
C TRP A 120 -9.24 -17.53 -8.87
N PRO A 121 -8.58 -16.50 -8.27
CA PRO A 121 -7.19 -16.65 -7.81
C PRO A 121 -7.04 -17.72 -6.74
N GLY A 122 -5.95 -18.47 -6.83
CA GLY A 122 -5.64 -19.54 -5.87
C GLY A 122 -5.31 -19.02 -4.48
N ARG A 123 -4.73 -17.81 -4.39
CA ARG A 123 -4.53 -17.08 -3.13
C ARG A 123 -4.59 -15.59 -3.41
N LEU A 124 -5.69 -14.98 -3.02
CA LEU A 124 -5.97 -13.56 -3.24
C LEU A 124 -4.90 -12.65 -2.64
N GLN A 125 -4.55 -11.56 -3.33
CA GLN A 125 -3.52 -10.63 -2.90
C GLN A 125 -3.88 -9.17 -3.10
N THR A 126 -4.52 -8.80 -4.19
CA THR A 126 -4.75 -7.40 -4.49
C THR A 126 -6.15 -7.16 -5.06
N LEU A 127 -6.71 -6.02 -4.71
CA LEU A 127 -8.03 -5.54 -5.08
C LEU A 127 -7.95 -4.10 -5.58
N GLY A 128 -8.66 -3.79 -6.67
CA GLY A 128 -8.85 -2.42 -7.12
C GLY A 128 -10.29 -2.18 -7.54
N VAL A 129 -10.75 -0.95 -7.45
CA VAL A 129 -12.11 -0.54 -7.85
C VAL A 129 -12.01 0.59 -8.85
N ASP A 130 -12.52 0.41 -10.07
CA ASP A 130 -12.49 1.45 -11.09
C ASP A 130 -13.61 2.50 -10.87
N ARG A 131 -13.56 3.60 -11.63
CA ARG A 131 -14.56 4.69 -11.53
C ARG A 131 -15.98 4.26 -11.85
N ASP A 132 -16.16 3.12 -12.51
CA ASP A 132 -17.47 2.53 -12.82
C ASP A 132 -17.91 1.54 -11.75
N LEU A 133 -17.17 1.45 -10.64
CA LEU A 133 -17.38 0.53 -9.51
C LEU A 133 -17.25 -0.94 -9.91
N ASN A 134 -16.43 -1.25 -10.90
CA ASN A 134 -16.03 -2.63 -11.15
C ASN A 134 -14.84 -3.01 -10.27
N ILE A 135 -14.85 -4.24 -9.81
CA ILE A 135 -13.87 -4.78 -8.90
C ILE A 135 -12.88 -5.65 -9.68
N TYR A 136 -11.60 -5.38 -9.51
CA TYR A 136 -10.52 -6.18 -10.07
C TYR A 136 -9.83 -6.93 -8.94
N LEU A 137 -9.55 -8.20 -9.16
CA LEU A 137 -8.88 -9.08 -8.20
C LEU A 137 -7.71 -9.79 -8.85
N SER A 138 -6.65 -10.03 -8.08
CA SER A 138 -5.57 -10.93 -8.46
C SER A 138 -5.02 -11.68 -7.24
N GLY A 139 -4.08 -12.59 -7.48
CA GLY A 139 -3.48 -13.42 -6.44
C GLY A 139 -1.99 -13.69 -6.67
N THR A 140 -1.43 -14.51 -5.78
CA THR A 140 0.01 -14.80 -5.71
C THR A 140 0.37 -16.23 -6.14
N MET A 141 -0.61 -17.04 -6.55
CA MET A 141 -0.31 -18.42 -6.96
C MET A 141 0.03 -18.50 -8.44
N PRO A 142 0.85 -19.50 -8.82
CA PRO A 142 1.10 -19.77 -10.23
C PRO A 142 -0.21 -19.96 -11.01
N GLY A 143 -0.34 -19.24 -12.11
CA GLY A 143 -1.55 -19.26 -12.92
C GLY A 143 -2.61 -18.23 -12.50
N ASP A 144 -2.40 -17.46 -11.46
CA ASP A 144 -3.26 -16.33 -11.14
C ASP A 144 -3.06 -15.21 -12.18
N GLY A 145 -4.15 -14.56 -12.53
CA GLY A 145 -4.21 -13.38 -13.40
C GLY A 145 -5.12 -12.34 -12.78
N ILE A 146 -5.41 -11.27 -13.50
CA ILE A 146 -6.35 -10.26 -13.08
C ILE A 146 -7.74 -10.59 -13.62
N ILE A 147 -8.75 -10.57 -12.76
CA ILE A 147 -10.16 -10.83 -13.15
C ILE A 147 -11.03 -9.66 -12.70
N LYS A 148 -12.07 -9.38 -13.47
CA LYS A 148 -12.96 -8.23 -13.26
C LYS A 148 -14.38 -8.67 -12.97
N PHE A 149 -15.01 -7.98 -12.02
CA PHE A 149 -16.40 -8.16 -11.60
C PHE A 149 -17.13 -6.82 -11.58
N ASN A 150 -18.46 -6.86 -11.60
CA ASN A 150 -19.23 -5.70 -11.13
C ASN A 150 -19.25 -5.66 -9.59
N GLN A 151 -19.78 -4.58 -9.01
CA GLN A 151 -19.84 -4.40 -7.56
C GLN A 151 -20.62 -5.51 -6.81
N ASP A 152 -21.55 -6.20 -7.48
CA ASP A 152 -22.36 -7.27 -6.89
C ASP A 152 -21.71 -8.67 -7.07
N GLY A 153 -20.45 -8.72 -7.52
CA GLY A 153 -19.70 -9.96 -7.68
C GLY A 153 -19.99 -10.74 -8.96
N LYS A 154 -20.74 -10.17 -9.92
CA LYS A 154 -20.92 -10.81 -11.21
C LYS A 154 -19.64 -10.72 -12.04
N PHE A 155 -19.10 -11.87 -12.44
CA PHE A 155 -17.96 -11.94 -13.33
C PHE A 155 -18.20 -11.21 -14.66
N LEU A 156 -17.27 -10.36 -15.06
CA LEU A 156 -17.35 -9.56 -16.28
C LEU A 156 -16.28 -9.96 -17.30
N TRP A 157 -15.03 -10.15 -16.86
CA TRP A 157 -13.92 -10.30 -17.77
C TRP A 157 -12.69 -10.92 -17.09
N ASP A 158 -11.90 -11.65 -17.87
CA ASP A 158 -10.59 -12.18 -17.51
C ASP A 158 -9.53 -11.41 -18.28
N PHE A 159 -8.66 -10.72 -17.56
CA PHE A 159 -7.54 -9.95 -18.14
C PHE A 159 -6.50 -10.85 -18.84
N GLY A 160 -6.49 -12.14 -18.48
CA GLY A 160 -5.51 -13.08 -19.01
C GLY A 160 -4.16 -13.00 -18.28
N HIS A 161 -3.08 -13.09 -19.04
CA HIS A 161 -1.69 -13.04 -18.54
C HIS A 161 -1.39 -14.11 -17.47
N ARG A 162 -2.07 -15.24 -17.58
CA ARG A 162 -1.93 -16.37 -16.65
C ARG A 162 -0.75 -17.23 -17.02
N GLY A 163 0.15 -17.44 -16.09
CA GLY A 163 1.19 -18.46 -16.20
C GLY A 163 0.61 -19.89 -16.09
N PRO A 164 1.44 -20.90 -16.27
CA PRO A 164 1.04 -22.28 -16.07
C PRO A 164 0.71 -22.52 -14.58
N LYS A 165 -0.34 -23.31 -14.31
CA LYS A 165 -0.67 -23.80 -12.97
C LYS A 165 0.30 -24.93 -12.60
N VAL A 166 1.45 -24.59 -12.09
CA VAL A 166 2.50 -25.51 -11.64
C VAL A 166 2.81 -25.28 -10.15
N PRO A 167 3.44 -26.21 -9.44
CA PRO A 167 3.94 -25.95 -8.10
C PRO A 167 4.84 -24.70 -8.05
N ALA A 168 4.71 -23.88 -7.03
CA ALA A 168 5.48 -22.62 -6.90
C ALA A 168 7.01 -22.84 -7.02
N SER A 169 7.53 -23.99 -6.57
CA SER A 169 8.94 -24.38 -6.71
C SER A 169 9.41 -24.60 -8.14
N GLN A 170 8.50 -24.74 -9.09
CA GLN A 170 8.80 -24.92 -10.52
C GLN A 170 8.70 -23.62 -11.32
N VAL A 171 8.17 -22.56 -10.72
CA VAL A 171 8.08 -21.24 -11.35
C VAL A 171 9.48 -20.64 -11.39
N LYS A 172 9.85 -20.12 -12.54
CA LYS A 172 11.14 -19.43 -12.73
C LYS A 172 10.91 -17.93 -12.90
N GLN A 173 11.85 -17.17 -12.39
CA GLN A 173 11.94 -15.73 -12.67
C GLN A 173 12.16 -15.53 -14.18
N ASP A 174 11.38 -14.63 -14.77
CA ASP A 174 11.54 -14.21 -16.14
C ASP A 174 11.07 -12.76 -16.28
N ASN A 175 12.03 -11.84 -16.25
CA ASN A 175 11.79 -10.42 -16.30
C ASN A 175 11.61 -9.86 -17.72
N GLN A 176 11.95 -10.63 -18.75
CA GLN A 176 11.93 -10.17 -20.13
C GLN A 176 10.59 -10.41 -20.83
N GLN A 177 9.88 -11.50 -20.49
CA GLN A 177 8.58 -11.79 -21.08
C GLN A 177 7.48 -10.91 -20.47
N THR A 178 6.41 -10.63 -21.20
CA THR A 178 5.30 -9.77 -20.80
C THR A 178 3.94 -10.46 -20.83
N GLU A 179 3.95 -11.76 -21.15
CA GLU A 179 2.74 -12.53 -21.40
C GLU A 179 2.10 -13.08 -20.12
N THR A 180 2.87 -13.23 -19.03
CA THR A 180 2.38 -13.86 -17.80
C THR A 180 2.96 -13.22 -16.54
N PHE A 181 2.28 -13.40 -15.40
CA PHE A 181 2.72 -12.98 -14.05
C PHE A 181 3.14 -14.21 -13.23
N PRO A 182 4.40 -14.65 -13.25
CA PRO A 182 4.86 -15.77 -12.43
C PRO A 182 5.46 -15.28 -11.10
N PRO A 183 5.08 -15.80 -9.95
CA PRO A 183 3.95 -16.66 -9.59
C PRO A 183 2.66 -15.90 -9.27
N GLY A 184 2.54 -14.67 -9.61
CA GLY A 184 1.45 -13.74 -9.33
C GLY A 184 2.02 -12.36 -9.09
N ILE A 185 1.18 -11.40 -8.80
CA ILE A 185 1.54 -9.99 -8.66
C ILE A 185 1.49 -9.51 -7.21
N GLY A 186 2.32 -8.54 -6.86
CA GLY A 186 2.29 -7.85 -5.56
C GLY A 186 1.06 -6.99 -5.42
N ALA A 187 0.86 -6.11 -6.39
CA ALA A 187 -0.31 -5.22 -6.46
C ALA A 187 -0.53 -4.73 -7.88
N PHE A 188 -1.66 -4.11 -8.11
CA PHE A 188 -1.93 -3.26 -9.25
C PHE A 188 -2.70 -2.01 -8.84
N ASP A 189 -2.63 -0.96 -9.67
CA ASP A 189 -3.43 0.25 -9.52
C ASP A 189 -3.69 0.89 -10.88
N PHE A 190 -4.60 1.86 -10.95
CA PHE A 190 -5.13 2.41 -12.19
C PHE A 190 -4.68 3.85 -12.45
N ASP A 191 -4.37 4.14 -13.71
CA ASP A 191 -4.49 5.47 -14.28
C ASP A 191 -5.72 5.48 -15.19
N GLU A 192 -6.86 5.80 -14.61
CA GLU A 192 -8.12 5.71 -15.31
C GLU A 192 -8.28 6.75 -16.43
N ASP A 193 -7.59 7.88 -16.33
CA ASP A 193 -7.62 8.88 -17.39
C ASP A 193 -6.84 8.44 -18.63
N ALA A 194 -5.76 7.70 -18.41
CA ALA A 194 -4.98 7.06 -19.47
C ALA A 194 -5.50 5.69 -19.90
N ARG A 195 -6.50 5.14 -19.18
CA ARG A 195 -6.99 3.78 -19.34
C ARG A 195 -5.86 2.74 -19.23
N GLU A 196 -5.08 2.85 -18.15
CA GLU A 196 -3.92 2.00 -17.90
C GLU A 196 -4.01 1.33 -16.54
N ILE A 197 -3.58 0.07 -16.49
CA ILE A 197 -3.35 -0.67 -15.25
C ILE A 197 -1.85 -0.87 -15.08
N TYR A 198 -1.33 -0.44 -13.94
CA TYR A 198 0.05 -0.63 -13.53
C TYR A 198 0.13 -1.84 -12.63
N VAL A 199 1.07 -2.72 -12.88
CA VAL A 199 1.22 -4.00 -12.18
C VAL A 199 2.62 -4.07 -11.56
N ALA A 200 2.68 -4.24 -10.24
CA ALA A 200 3.90 -4.58 -9.51
C ALA A 200 4.10 -6.11 -9.59
N ASP A 201 4.85 -6.56 -10.58
CA ASP A 201 5.19 -7.98 -10.76
C ASP A 201 6.48 -8.28 -9.99
N GLY A 202 6.34 -8.52 -8.67
CA GLY A 202 7.45 -8.45 -7.74
C GLY A 202 7.62 -9.58 -6.73
N PHE A 203 6.74 -10.59 -6.65
CA PHE A 203 6.98 -11.72 -5.75
C PHE A 203 8.17 -12.58 -6.18
N LEU A 204 8.39 -12.70 -7.47
CA LEU A 204 9.53 -13.40 -8.05
C LEU A 204 10.30 -12.49 -9.01
N ASN A 205 9.60 -11.79 -9.90
CA ASN A 205 10.17 -10.83 -10.82
C ASN A 205 10.53 -9.52 -10.13
N LYS A 206 11.20 -8.61 -10.85
CA LYS A 206 11.74 -7.34 -10.34
C LYS A 206 11.32 -6.19 -11.25
N ARG A 207 10.01 -6.04 -11.52
CA ARG A 207 9.54 -5.13 -12.58
C ARG A 207 8.17 -4.51 -12.30
N VAL A 208 7.90 -3.44 -12.99
CA VAL A 208 6.57 -2.86 -13.18
C VAL A 208 6.16 -3.07 -14.63
N LEU A 209 4.94 -3.49 -14.85
CA LEU A 209 4.34 -3.66 -16.17
C LEU A 209 3.11 -2.76 -16.29
N VAL A 210 2.86 -2.24 -17.49
CA VAL A 210 1.70 -1.39 -17.77
C VAL A 210 0.94 -1.97 -18.95
N TYR A 211 -0.35 -2.14 -18.74
CA TYR A 211 -1.26 -2.69 -19.74
C TYR A 211 -2.40 -1.73 -20.01
N ASP A 212 -3.01 -1.91 -21.15
CA ASP A 212 -4.27 -1.26 -21.49
C ASP A 212 -5.40 -1.85 -20.66
N MET A 213 -6.16 -1.02 -19.97
CA MET A 213 -7.17 -1.43 -18.99
C MET A 213 -8.40 -2.09 -19.64
N ASP A 214 -8.65 -1.81 -20.91
CA ASP A 214 -9.83 -2.31 -21.63
C ASP A 214 -9.54 -3.60 -22.41
N THR A 215 -8.33 -3.72 -22.95
CA THR A 215 -7.94 -4.83 -23.84
C THR A 215 -6.98 -5.83 -23.21
N GLY A 216 -6.30 -5.46 -22.11
CA GLY A 216 -5.23 -6.25 -21.53
C GLY A 216 -3.93 -6.23 -22.33
N ALA A 217 -3.82 -5.41 -23.38
CA ALA A 217 -2.63 -5.37 -24.20
C ALA A 217 -1.45 -4.72 -23.46
N PHE A 218 -0.29 -5.37 -23.52
CA PHE A 218 0.93 -4.80 -22.97
C PHE A 218 1.30 -3.47 -23.65
N LYS A 219 1.63 -2.46 -22.86
CA LYS A 219 2.03 -1.14 -23.35
C LYS A 219 3.51 -0.85 -23.11
N ARG A 220 4.03 -1.10 -21.90
CA ARG A 220 5.41 -0.85 -21.50
C ARG A 220 5.72 -1.49 -20.14
N GLY A 221 6.99 -1.52 -19.76
CA GLY A 221 7.43 -1.97 -18.44
C GLY A 221 8.88 -1.59 -18.18
N TRP A 222 9.27 -1.64 -16.91
CA TRP A 222 10.62 -1.29 -16.46
C TRP A 222 11.00 -1.95 -15.15
N GLY A 223 12.31 -2.02 -14.90
CA GLY A 223 12.91 -2.40 -13.64
C GLY A 223 13.25 -1.20 -12.74
N GLY A 224 13.94 -1.46 -11.66
CA GLY A 224 14.47 -0.42 -10.78
C GLY A 224 15.28 0.62 -11.56
N HIS A 225 15.25 1.89 -11.14
CA HIS A 225 15.88 3.02 -11.81
C HIS A 225 15.47 3.20 -13.29
N GLY A 226 14.37 2.60 -13.73
CA GLY A 226 13.90 2.69 -15.11
C GLY A 226 14.68 1.80 -16.08
N ILE A 227 15.35 0.77 -15.60
CA ILE A 227 16.07 -0.19 -16.46
C ILE A 227 15.08 -0.86 -17.42
N PRO A 228 15.38 -0.96 -18.72
CA PRO A 228 14.56 -1.70 -19.66
C PRO A 228 14.38 -3.16 -19.26
N LEU A 229 13.23 -3.76 -19.57
CA LEU A 229 12.95 -5.17 -19.22
C LEU A 229 14.05 -6.12 -19.70
N SER A 230 14.64 -5.85 -20.86
CA SER A 230 15.74 -6.66 -21.45
C SER A 230 17.05 -6.63 -20.67
N GLU A 231 17.22 -5.66 -19.75
CA GLU A 231 18.44 -5.47 -18.97
C GLU A 231 18.26 -5.88 -17.50
N ILE A 232 17.06 -6.32 -17.10
CA ILE A 232 16.81 -6.82 -15.77
C ILE A 232 17.42 -8.22 -15.65
N ASP A 233 18.35 -8.40 -14.69
CA ASP A 233 18.92 -9.72 -14.42
C ASP A 233 18.00 -10.60 -13.56
N ASN A 234 18.30 -11.89 -13.53
CA ASN A 234 17.65 -12.88 -12.67
C ASN A 234 18.56 -13.26 -11.49
N ASP A 235 19.63 -12.51 -11.23
CA ASP A 235 20.56 -12.77 -10.16
C ASP A 235 19.93 -12.55 -8.78
N PRO A 236 20.34 -13.31 -7.77
CA PRO A 236 19.90 -13.07 -6.40
C PRO A 236 20.28 -11.65 -5.95
N THR A 237 19.35 -10.96 -5.35
CA THR A 237 19.63 -9.65 -4.76
C THR A 237 20.57 -9.81 -3.56
N PRO A 238 21.66 -9.05 -3.45
CA PRO A 238 22.60 -9.14 -2.34
C PRO A 238 21.93 -8.98 -0.97
N PRO A 239 22.49 -9.54 0.11
CA PRO A 239 22.00 -9.31 1.46
C PRO A 239 21.90 -7.83 1.80
N TYR A 240 20.93 -7.50 2.64
CA TYR A 240 20.74 -6.16 3.17
C TYR A 240 21.48 -6.04 4.52
N ASP A 241 22.35 -5.03 4.65
CA ASP A 241 23.02 -4.71 5.92
C ASP A 241 22.37 -3.45 6.54
N PRO A 242 21.52 -3.59 7.57
CA PRO A 242 20.87 -2.46 8.19
C PRO A 242 21.81 -1.55 9.01
N SER A 243 23.04 -2.00 9.29
CA SER A 243 24.06 -1.18 9.95
C SER A 243 24.88 -0.34 8.97
N GLY A 244 24.79 -0.65 7.68
CA GLY A 244 25.47 0.05 6.60
C GLY A 244 24.63 1.18 6.00
N PRO A 245 25.15 1.85 4.98
CA PRO A 245 24.34 2.78 4.20
C PRO A 245 23.21 2.03 3.47
N PRO A 246 22.08 2.70 3.19
CA PRO A 246 21.01 2.08 2.41
C PRO A 246 21.54 1.56 1.07
N PRO A 247 21.11 0.38 0.63
CA PRO A 247 21.59 -0.20 -0.61
C PRO A 247 21.14 0.62 -1.82
N ASP A 248 22.08 1.17 -2.57
CA ASP A 248 21.80 1.93 -3.80
C ASP A 248 21.92 1.01 -5.04
N GLN A 249 21.33 -0.16 -4.97
CA GLN A 249 21.24 -1.05 -6.12
C GLN A 249 20.28 -0.49 -7.18
N LYS A 250 20.67 -0.57 -8.45
CA LYS A 250 19.84 -0.06 -9.54
C LYS A 250 18.59 -0.94 -9.78
N GLN A 251 18.74 -2.24 -9.68
CA GLN A 251 17.60 -3.15 -9.85
C GLN A 251 16.68 -3.13 -8.63
N PHE A 252 15.42 -3.48 -8.82
CA PHE A 252 14.54 -3.72 -7.70
C PHE A 252 15.02 -4.92 -6.89
N ALA A 253 14.91 -4.84 -5.56
CA ALA A 253 14.96 -6.02 -4.71
C ALA A 253 13.58 -6.67 -4.62
N PRO A 254 13.47 -7.98 -4.49
CA PRO A 254 12.23 -8.61 -4.12
C PRO A 254 11.79 -8.16 -2.71
N ILE A 255 10.56 -7.88 -2.47
CA ILE A 255 9.37 -7.95 -3.27
C ILE A 255 9.04 -6.55 -3.78
N VAL A 256 8.73 -6.38 -5.07
CA VAL A 256 8.08 -5.15 -5.56
C VAL A 256 6.61 -5.28 -5.21
N HIS A 257 6.20 -4.65 -4.11
CA HIS A 257 4.96 -4.99 -3.42
C HIS A 257 3.79 -4.06 -3.75
N CYS A 258 4.04 -2.79 -4.09
CA CYS A 258 2.99 -1.86 -4.48
C CYS A 258 3.38 -1.00 -5.69
N VAL A 259 2.39 -0.47 -6.37
CA VAL A 259 2.53 0.53 -7.43
C VAL A 259 1.33 1.47 -7.40
N HIS A 260 1.57 2.79 -7.32
CA HIS A 260 0.51 3.79 -7.25
C HIS A 260 0.78 4.97 -8.20
N PRO A 261 0.00 5.13 -9.27
CA PRO A 261 -0.01 6.34 -10.07
C PRO A 261 -0.55 7.53 -9.25
N SER A 262 0.09 8.70 -9.39
CA SER A 262 -0.33 9.94 -8.75
C SER A 262 -0.99 10.89 -9.75
N ARG A 263 -1.78 11.84 -9.23
CA ARG A 263 -2.53 12.80 -10.05
C ARG A 263 -1.65 13.71 -10.91
N ASP A 264 -0.40 13.94 -10.51
CA ASP A 264 0.56 14.77 -11.23
C ASP A 264 1.46 13.98 -12.19
N GLY A 265 1.10 12.71 -12.46
CA GLY A 265 1.77 11.91 -13.50
C GLY A 265 3.02 11.19 -13.04
N LEU A 266 3.22 11.01 -11.73
CA LEU A 266 4.28 10.18 -11.19
C LEU A 266 3.74 8.81 -10.78
N VAL A 267 4.63 7.83 -10.71
CA VAL A 267 4.32 6.45 -10.29
C VAL A 267 5.23 6.09 -9.12
N TYR A 268 4.63 5.73 -8.00
CA TYR A 268 5.30 5.34 -6.77
C TYR A 268 5.33 3.83 -6.66
N VAL A 269 6.50 3.26 -6.43
CA VAL A 269 6.71 1.80 -6.38
C VAL A 269 7.34 1.42 -5.06
N CYS A 270 6.67 0.53 -4.31
CA CYS A 270 7.17 -0.01 -3.04
C CYS A 270 8.13 -1.16 -3.30
N GLU A 271 9.31 -1.08 -2.71
CA GLU A 271 10.33 -2.11 -2.76
C GLU A 271 10.64 -2.60 -1.35
N ARG A 272 9.88 -3.59 -0.91
CA ARG A 272 9.95 -4.13 0.45
C ARG A 272 11.34 -4.67 0.79
N GLY A 273 12.00 -5.36 -0.15
CA GLY A 273 13.32 -5.95 0.08
C GLY A 273 14.47 -4.96 0.19
N SER A 274 14.24 -3.65 0.11
CA SER A 274 15.26 -2.61 0.25
C SER A 274 14.77 -1.41 1.07
N ASP A 275 13.63 -1.51 1.76
CA ASP A 275 13.04 -0.41 2.54
C ASP A 275 12.91 0.88 1.73
N ARG A 276 12.56 0.75 0.45
CA ARG A 276 12.68 1.83 -0.53
C ARG A 276 11.39 2.08 -1.28
N ILE A 277 11.13 3.36 -1.57
CA ILE A 277 10.14 3.80 -2.55
C ILE A 277 10.90 4.40 -3.71
N GLN A 278 10.67 3.90 -4.92
CA GLN A 278 11.16 4.52 -6.14
C GLN A 278 10.03 5.26 -6.87
N VAL A 279 10.34 6.42 -7.44
CA VAL A 279 9.38 7.28 -8.13
C VAL A 279 9.78 7.41 -9.58
N PHE A 280 8.82 7.22 -10.47
CA PHE A 280 9.01 7.24 -11.93
C PHE A 280 8.02 8.19 -12.59
N THR A 281 8.28 8.58 -13.84
CA THR A 281 7.25 9.09 -14.72
C THR A 281 6.34 7.95 -15.19
N LYS A 282 5.21 8.26 -15.81
CA LYS A 282 4.31 7.25 -16.41
C LYS A 282 4.99 6.41 -17.50
N GLU A 283 6.04 6.91 -18.14
CA GLU A 283 6.85 6.22 -19.15
C GLU A 283 7.93 5.33 -18.54
N GLY A 284 8.03 5.26 -17.19
CA GLY A 284 9.02 4.45 -16.50
C GLY A 284 10.39 5.10 -16.31
N LYS A 285 10.53 6.41 -16.59
CA LYS A 285 11.77 7.13 -16.34
C LYS A 285 11.93 7.39 -14.85
N PHE A 286 13.05 6.97 -14.26
CA PHE A 286 13.38 7.23 -12.86
C PHE A 286 13.47 8.74 -12.56
N VAL A 287 12.85 9.13 -11.43
CA VAL A 287 12.82 10.53 -10.96
C VAL A 287 13.61 10.69 -9.67
N LYS A 288 13.27 9.90 -8.66
CA LYS A 288 13.86 9.96 -7.31
C LYS A 288 13.54 8.69 -6.52
N GLN A 289 14.14 8.57 -5.34
CA GLN A 289 13.86 7.49 -4.40
C GLN A 289 13.94 7.98 -2.97
N PHE A 290 13.29 7.24 -2.06
CA PHE A 290 13.34 7.46 -0.63
C PHE A 290 13.55 6.13 0.07
N TRP A 291 14.33 6.13 1.16
CA TRP A 291 14.39 5.01 2.09
C TRP A 291 13.55 5.32 3.33
N VAL A 292 12.84 4.32 3.80
CA VAL A 292 11.97 4.42 4.97
C VAL A 292 12.54 3.53 6.06
N HIS A 293 13.09 4.13 7.12
CA HIS A 293 13.69 3.39 8.23
C HIS A 293 14.67 2.29 7.79
N ALA A 294 15.62 2.64 6.92
CA ALA A 294 16.59 1.74 6.32
C ALA A 294 17.53 1.04 7.33
N SER A 295 17.49 1.40 8.60
CA SER A 295 18.13 0.67 9.70
C SER A 295 17.37 -0.58 10.14
N SER A 296 16.16 -0.80 9.64
CA SER A 296 15.42 -2.05 9.84
C SER A 296 15.90 -3.10 8.84
N GLN A 297 15.83 -4.39 9.23
CA GLN A 297 16.24 -5.47 8.34
C GLN A 297 15.16 -5.69 7.26
N ALA A 298 15.53 -5.48 5.99
CA ALA A 298 14.62 -5.69 4.87
C ALA A 298 14.65 -7.13 4.33
N ARG A 299 15.76 -7.84 4.54
CA ARG A 299 16.00 -9.22 4.06
C ARG A 299 17.00 -9.93 4.94
N GLY A 300 16.96 -11.24 4.92
CA GLY A 300 17.97 -12.04 5.60
C GLY A 300 17.43 -13.36 6.13
N PRO A 301 18.28 -14.16 6.79
CA PRO A 301 17.94 -15.51 7.23
C PRO A 301 16.85 -15.54 8.34
N HIS A 302 16.62 -14.43 9.01
CA HIS A 302 15.64 -14.29 10.08
C HIS A 302 14.42 -13.45 9.65
N CYS A 303 14.20 -13.31 8.35
CA CYS A 303 13.05 -12.60 7.81
C CYS A 303 11.98 -13.59 7.40
N GLY A 304 10.83 -13.52 8.05
CA GLY A 304 9.66 -14.31 7.71
C GLY A 304 9.06 -13.87 6.37
N GLY A 305 8.84 -14.82 5.50
CA GLY A 305 7.92 -14.66 4.40
C GLY A 305 6.47 -14.90 4.87
N PRO A 306 5.49 -14.80 3.98
CA PRO A 306 4.08 -15.02 4.30
C PRO A 306 3.75 -16.42 4.82
N TRP A 307 4.71 -17.29 4.93
CA TRP A 307 4.59 -18.67 5.40
C TRP A 307 5.37 -18.95 6.67
N SER A 308 6.12 -17.96 7.19
CA SER A 308 6.88 -18.15 8.42
C SER A 308 6.04 -17.77 9.63
N MET A 309 5.73 -18.75 10.46
CA MET A 309 5.08 -18.54 11.75
C MET A 309 6.07 -18.15 12.87
N THR A 310 7.37 -18.16 12.57
CA THR A 310 8.43 -17.99 13.59
C THR A 310 9.26 -16.74 13.39
N ASP A 311 9.36 -16.24 12.17
CA ASP A 311 10.20 -15.10 11.86
C ASP A 311 9.37 -13.84 11.62
N PRO A 312 9.81 -12.65 12.08
CA PRO A 312 9.09 -11.40 11.88
C PRO A 312 9.08 -10.99 10.41
N PRO A 313 8.12 -10.16 10.00
CA PRO A 313 8.17 -9.54 8.67
C PRO A 313 9.41 -8.69 8.54
N CYS A 314 10.06 -8.72 7.39
CA CYS A 314 11.16 -7.81 7.09
C CYS A 314 10.79 -6.89 5.93
N GLY A 315 11.28 -5.66 6.03
CA GLY A 315 10.99 -4.59 5.07
C GLY A 315 9.91 -3.65 5.56
N THR A 316 10.22 -2.36 5.48
CA THR A 316 9.42 -1.28 6.05
C THR A 316 8.45 -0.65 5.06
N VAL A 317 8.47 -1.07 3.80
CA VAL A 317 7.63 -0.51 2.73
C VAL A 317 6.82 -1.63 2.07
N THR A 318 5.72 -2.02 2.72
CA THR A 318 4.82 -3.02 2.15
C THR A 318 3.82 -2.37 1.21
N ASN A 319 3.16 -1.33 1.66
CA ASN A 319 2.20 -0.59 0.86
C ASN A 319 2.25 0.90 1.18
N LEU A 320 1.65 1.73 0.35
CA LEU A 320 1.53 3.15 0.60
C LEU A 320 0.18 3.70 0.14
N ALA A 321 -0.21 4.83 0.71
CA ALA A 321 -1.30 5.64 0.22
C ALA A 321 -0.82 7.08 -0.01
N LEU A 322 -1.23 7.69 -1.10
CA LEU A 322 -1.02 9.11 -1.33
C LEU A 322 -2.15 9.91 -0.66
N SER A 323 -1.82 11.01 0.01
CA SER A 323 -2.83 11.83 0.64
C SER A 323 -3.82 12.42 -0.37
N THR A 324 -5.08 12.55 0.04
CA THR A 324 -6.19 12.93 -0.85
C THR A 324 -6.34 14.44 -1.05
N ASP A 325 -5.52 15.26 -0.38
CA ASP A 325 -5.46 16.70 -0.66
C ASP A 325 -5.07 16.97 -2.14
N PRO A 326 -5.42 18.13 -2.72
CA PRO A 326 -5.21 18.39 -4.15
C PRO A 326 -3.76 18.25 -4.62
N GLN A 327 -2.78 18.48 -3.75
CA GLN A 327 -1.35 18.39 -4.04
C GLN A 327 -0.76 17.02 -3.69
N GLN A 328 -1.53 16.14 -3.04
CA GLN A 328 -1.04 14.85 -2.51
C GLN A 328 0.27 15.04 -1.72
N LYS A 329 0.24 15.90 -0.70
CA LYS A 329 1.44 16.38 0.01
C LYS A 329 2.17 15.30 0.78
N TYR A 330 1.48 14.24 1.17
CA TYR A 330 2.01 13.20 2.03
C TYR A 330 1.95 11.83 1.36
N ILE A 331 2.91 11.00 1.73
CA ILE A 331 2.90 9.54 1.50
C ILE A 331 2.71 8.89 2.87
N LEU A 332 1.73 8.01 2.99
CA LEU A 332 1.52 7.19 4.17
C LEU A 332 2.05 5.78 3.87
N VAL A 333 3.00 5.31 4.64
CA VAL A 333 3.68 4.03 4.40
C VAL A 333 3.30 3.02 5.46
N ALA A 334 2.81 1.87 5.03
CA ALA A 334 2.57 0.71 5.88
C ALA A 334 3.89 -0.04 6.14
N ASP A 335 4.31 -0.05 7.39
CA ASP A 335 5.54 -0.71 7.85
C ASP A 335 5.20 -1.90 8.76
N PRO A 336 5.23 -3.14 8.24
CA PRO A 336 4.96 -4.33 9.04
C PRO A 336 6.10 -4.70 9.99
N THR A 337 7.35 -4.29 9.70
CA THR A 337 8.50 -4.59 10.54
C THR A 337 8.42 -3.84 11.88
N ASN A 338 8.11 -2.55 11.81
CA ASN A 338 7.97 -1.72 13.01
C ASN A 338 6.52 -1.62 13.51
N ASN A 339 5.56 -2.18 12.78
CA ASN A 339 4.11 -2.07 13.05
C ASN A 339 3.65 -0.61 13.16
N MET A 340 4.04 0.19 12.18
CA MET A 340 3.81 1.63 12.14
C MET A 340 3.22 2.07 10.80
N VAL A 341 2.52 3.19 10.81
CA VAL A 341 2.31 4.00 9.63
C VAL A 341 3.20 5.23 9.72
N TRP A 342 4.08 5.39 8.75
CA TRP A 342 4.92 6.57 8.60
C TRP A 342 4.26 7.59 7.67
N ILE A 343 4.32 8.86 8.04
CA ILE A 343 3.83 9.97 7.21
C ILE A 343 5.05 10.71 6.68
N LEU A 344 5.26 10.63 5.37
CA LEU A 344 6.39 11.26 4.69
C LEU A 344 5.92 12.51 3.94
N ASN A 345 6.77 13.52 3.92
CA ASN A 345 6.65 14.60 2.94
C ASN A 345 6.92 14.01 1.54
N ARG A 346 5.97 14.16 0.63
CA ARG A 346 6.05 13.58 -0.72
C ARG A 346 7.19 14.15 -1.57
N ASN A 347 7.63 15.39 -1.31
CA ASN A 347 8.66 16.04 -2.12
C ASN A 347 10.05 15.44 -1.87
N ASP A 348 10.38 15.16 -0.62
CA ASP A 348 11.74 14.79 -0.21
C ASP A 348 11.84 13.47 0.59
N GLY A 349 10.71 12.83 0.90
CA GLY A 349 10.68 11.59 1.67
C GLY A 349 10.93 11.75 3.17
N THR A 350 11.03 12.98 3.67
CA THR A 350 11.24 13.23 5.10
C THR A 350 10.07 12.72 5.92
N VAL A 351 10.32 11.94 6.96
CA VAL A 351 9.30 11.50 7.91
C VAL A 351 8.87 12.71 8.74
N VAL A 352 7.60 13.08 8.65
CA VAL A 352 7.00 14.23 9.34
C VAL A 352 6.06 13.81 10.46
N GLY A 353 5.65 12.54 10.51
CA GLY A 353 4.77 12.01 11.56
C GLY A 353 4.65 10.50 11.47
N SER A 354 4.00 9.91 12.45
CA SER A 354 3.71 8.49 12.48
C SER A 354 2.60 8.17 13.48
N PHE A 355 2.01 7.00 13.35
CA PHE A 355 1.09 6.42 14.34
C PHE A 355 1.14 4.89 14.27
N GLY A 356 0.56 4.22 15.27
CA GLY A 356 0.56 2.76 15.38
C GLY A 356 1.39 2.29 16.58
N GLY A 357 2.19 1.26 16.37
CA GLY A 357 2.98 0.54 17.36
C GLY A 357 2.49 -0.89 17.54
N ASN A 358 3.41 -1.80 17.87
CA ASN A 358 3.09 -3.23 17.95
C ASN A 358 2.05 -3.54 19.04
N GLY A 359 0.99 -4.26 18.69
CA GLY A 359 0.00 -4.76 19.65
C GLY A 359 -1.36 -5.07 19.05
N ARG A 360 -2.32 -5.38 19.91
CA ARG A 360 -3.68 -5.82 19.54
C ARG A 360 -4.79 -4.86 19.99
N TYR A 361 -4.49 -3.83 20.77
CA TYR A 361 -5.48 -2.82 21.13
C TYR A 361 -5.80 -1.91 19.96
N ALA A 362 -6.94 -1.23 20.01
CA ALA A 362 -7.31 -0.23 19.02
C ALA A 362 -6.21 0.84 18.89
N GLY A 363 -5.80 1.12 17.67
CA GLY A 363 -4.70 2.05 17.35
C GLY A 363 -3.30 1.43 17.36
N GLN A 364 -3.13 0.22 17.92
CA GLN A 364 -1.91 -0.57 17.72
C GLN A 364 -2.02 -1.39 16.44
N LEU A 365 -0.91 -1.80 15.87
CA LEU A 365 -0.83 -2.54 14.62
C LEU A 365 -0.08 -3.86 14.81
N HIS A 366 -0.41 -4.83 13.99
CA HIS A 366 0.34 -6.08 13.90
C HIS A 366 0.33 -6.57 12.45
N TRP A 367 1.51 -6.60 11.85
CA TRP A 367 1.73 -6.96 10.45
C TRP A 367 0.75 -6.25 9.50
N ILE A 368 0.87 -4.92 9.48
CA ILE A 368 0.10 -4.10 8.54
C ILE A 368 0.56 -4.39 7.11
N ASP A 369 -0.39 -4.71 6.22
CA ASP A 369 -0.12 -5.05 4.82
C ASP A 369 -0.81 -4.08 3.84
N ALA A 370 -1.99 -3.60 4.19
CA ALA A 370 -2.79 -2.73 3.37
C ALA A 370 -3.04 -1.37 4.03
N ILE A 371 -3.11 -0.32 3.21
CA ILE A 371 -3.42 1.04 3.63
C ILE A 371 -4.15 1.79 2.52
N ALA A 372 -5.21 2.50 2.87
CA ALA A 372 -5.93 3.39 1.96
C ALA A 372 -6.40 4.65 2.67
N MET A 373 -6.74 5.69 1.91
CA MET A 373 -7.25 6.96 2.44
C MET A 373 -8.51 7.40 1.69
N ASP A 374 -9.55 7.85 2.42
CA ASP A 374 -10.76 8.41 1.83
C ASP A 374 -10.63 9.92 1.52
N SER A 375 -11.65 10.49 0.87
CA SER A 375 -11.66 11.91 0.49
C SER A 375 -11.63 12.87 1.67
N LYS A 376 -12.02 12.41 2.86
CA LYS A 376 -12.02 13.18 4.12
C LYS A 376 -10.69 13.09 4.87
N GLY A 377 -9.75 12.29 4.33
CA GLY A 377 -8.45 12.05 4.93
C GLY A 377 -8.46 11.01 6.05
N ASN A 378 -9.53 10.21 6.19
CA ASN A 378 -9.48 9.05 7.08
C ASN A 378 -8.61 7.96 6.45
N ILE A 379 -7.83 7.26 7.29
CA ILE A 379 -6.94 6.18 6.89
C ILE A 379 -7.56 4.86 7.31
N TYR A 380 -7.48 3.88 6.43
CA TYR A 380 -7.89 2.51 6.68
C TYR A 380 -6.67 1.60 6.59
N THR A 381 -6.51 0.69 7.54
CA THR A 381 -5.39 -0.26 7.59
C THR A 381 -5.90 -1.68 7.63
N GLY A 382 -5.25 -2.58 6.88
CA GLY A 382 -5.49 -4.02 6.89
C GLY A 382 -4.29 -4.76 7.47
N GLU A 383 -4.56 -5.77 8.29
CA GLU A 383 -3.55 -6.55 8.98
C GLU A 383 -3.66 -8.03 8.59
N VAL A 384 -2.51 -8.64 8.30
CA VAL A 384 -2.37 -10.04 7.94
C VAL A 384 -1.83 -10.87 9.12
N GLU A 385 -1.54 -12.14 8.86
CA GLU A 385 -1.07 -13.13 9.82
C GLU A 385 -1.97 -13.16 11.07
N ASP A 386 -1.44 -12.86 12.23
CA ASP A 386 -2.21 -12.83 13.48
C ASP A 386 -2.95 -11.51 13.73
N GLY A 387 -2.79 -10.50 12.87
CA GLY A 387 -3.50 -9.23 12.94
C GLY A 387 -4.99 -9.40 12.67
N LYS A 388 -5.33 -9.92 11.52
CA LYS A 388 -6.68 -10.35 11.11
C LYS A 388 -7.78 -9.32 11.37
N ARG A 389 -7.52 -8.07 11.06
CA ARG A 389 -8.48 -6.97 11.28
C ARG A 389 -8.26 -5.81 10.33
N ILE A 390 -9.24 -4.93 10.33
CA ILE A 390 -9.16 -3.60 9.73
C ILE A 390 -9.37 -2.55 10.82
N GLN A 391 -8.75 -1.38 10.66
CA GLN A 391 -8.96 -0.25 11.54
C GLN A 391 -9.11 1.04 10.73
N LYS A 392 -9.91 1.98 11.26
CA LYS A 392 -10.05 3.33 10.74
C LYS A 392 -9.34 4.31 11.67
N PHE A 393 -8.57 5.21 11.08
CA PHE A 393 -7.93 6.31 11.77
C PHE A 393 -8.46 7.62 11.19
N VAL A 394 -8.90 8.52 12.06
CA VAL A 394 -9.46 9.81 11.66
C VAL A 394 -8.49 10.93 11.99
N PRO A 395 -8.44 12.01 11.18
CA PRO A 395 -7.66 13.19 11.51
C PRO A 395 -8.04 13.73 12.90
N ALA A 396 -7.05 13.93 13.77
CA ALA A 396 -7.28 14.57 15.04
C ALA A 396 -7.43 16.09 14.79
N SER A 397 -8.58 16.68 15.15
CA SER A 397 -8.75 18.12 15.13
C SER A 397 -7.66 18.78 15.99
N GLY A 398 -6.92 19.72 15.43
CA GLY A 398 -5.83 20.39 16.13
C GLY A 398 -6.32 21.11 17.38
N SER A 399 -6.11 20.49 18.51
CA SER A 399 -5.85 21.02 19.84
C SER A 399 -6.08 19.95 20.89
N GLN A 400 -5.05 19.22 21.20
CA GLN A 400 -4.74 18.78 22.57
C GLN A 400 -3.43 17.98 22.54
N ARG A 401 -2.30 18.67 22.65
CA ARG A 401 -1.11 18.04 23.23
C ARG A 401 -1.42 17.79 24.70
N SER A 402 -1.85 16.60 25.06
CA SER A 402 -1.60 16.14 26.42
C SER A 402 -0.18 15.59 26.47
N ALA A 403 0.70 16.31 27.13
CA ALA A 403 1.98 15.79 27.58
C ALA A 403 1.74 14.52 28.41
N ARG A 404 2.36 13.41 28.01
CA ARG A 404 2.78 12.31 28.89
C ARG A 404 4.12 11.78 28.42
#